data_586b736febc7a5feb41efb1dd6147f15
#
_entry.id   586b736febc7a5feb41efb1dd6147f15
#
_cell.length_a   1.000
_cell.length_b   1.000
_cell.length_c   1.000
_cell.angle_alpha   90.00
_cell.angle_beta   90.00
_cell.angle_gamma   90.00
#
_symmetry.space_group_name_H-M   'P 1'
#
loop_
_entity.id
_entity.type
_entity.pdbx_description
1 polymer ?
#
loop_
_entity_poly.entity_id
_entity_poly.type
_entity_poly.pdbx_seq_one_letter_code
_entity_poly.pdbx_strand_id
1 'polypeptide(L)'
;MPFRSALLAGTLVLAFTTARGDDASKMAKVHEFFRLAKLDQLSTQAMDQVMTQMNSGAMQQIAGGKLTEDDQKRLDEFSGKIRRLVNRTMGWQALEPQYAKLYADAYTEQQLDDLIAFYKSPTGQVMVEKTPMLMKESSAIAQQKMVTLIPEFQNLLKEYSPPSRTRPQQ
;
A
#
# COMPACT_ATOMS: atom_id res chain seq x y z
N MET A 1 53.60 54.98 -29.29
CA MET A 1 53.54 53.51 -29.11
C MET A 1 52.24 53.22 -28.42
N PRO A 2 51.22 52.60 -29.06
CA PRO A 2 49.94 52.33 -28.43
C PRO A 2 49.90 50.89 -27.88
N PHE A 3 49.56 50.75 -26.62
CA PHE A 3 49.25 49.53 -25.95
C PHE A 3 47.95 48.90 -26.48
N ARG A 4 48.02 47.67 -27.01
CA ARG A 4 46.85 46.88 -27.44
C ARG A 4 46.42 46.01 -26.24
N SER A 5 45.32 46.39 -25.60
CA SER A 5 44.64 45.57 -24.60
C SER A 5 43.83 44.47 -25.31
N ALA A 6 44.21 43.24 -25.18
CA ALA A 6 43.42 42.09 -25.62
C ALA A 6 42.37 41.73 -24.52
N LEU A 7 41.09 41.95 -24.81
CA LEU A 7 39.96 41.47 -24.02
C LEU A 7 39.75 39.97 -24.31
N LEU A 8 40.11 39.12 -23.38
CA LEU A 8 39.71 37.71 -23.34
C LEU A 8 38.27 37.62 -22.79
N ALA A 9 37.31 37.44 -23.68
CA ALA A 9 35.96 37.09 -23.34
C ALA A 9 35.94 35.59 -22.97
N GLY A 10 36.00 35.29 -21.68
CA GLY A 10 35.79 33.95 -21.16
C GLY A 10 34.33 33.61 -21.22
N THR A 11 33.93 32.74 -22.15
CA THR A 11 32.57 32.18 -22.23
C THR A 11 32.43 31.15 -21.13
N LEU A 12 31.73 31.51 -20.03
CA LEU A 12 31.31 30.59 -18.98
C LEU A 12 30.15 29.75 -19.51
N VAL A 13 30.42 28.59 -20.08
CA VAL A 13 29.41 27.61 -20.39
C VAL A 13 29.05 26.89 -19.08
N LEU A 14 28.01 27.34 -18.39
CA LEU A 14 27.41 26.59 -17.29
C LEU A 14 26.72 25.36 -17.88
N ALA A 15 27.31 24.20 -17.65
CA ALA A 15 26.71 22.91 -17.97
C ALA A 15 25.53 22.64 -17.01
N PHE A 16 24.31 22.98 -17.42
CA PHE A 16 23.05 22.59 -16.77
C PHE A 16 22.61 21.18 -17.23
N THR A 17 23.51 20.18 -17.18
CA THR A 17 23.19 18.81 -17.64
C THR A 17 23.16 17.77 -16.54
N THR A 18 23.45 18.10 -15.28
CA THR A 18 23.55 17.11 -14.20
C THR A 18 22.22 16.75 -13.53
N ALA A 19 21.29 17.70 -13.41
CA ALA A 19 20.05 17.48 -12.62
C ALA A 19 19.11 16.41 -13.21
N ARG A 20 19.03 16.28 -14.53
CA ARG A 20 18.16 15.28 -15.16
C ARG A 20 18.73 13.86 -15.12
N GLY A 21 20.06 13.73 -15.08
CA GLY A 21 20.72 12.43 -14.95
C GLY A 21 20.54 11.83 -13.56
N ASP A 22 20.63 12.67 -12.53
CA ASP A 22 20.45 12.27 -11.13
C ASP A 22 19.02 11.80 -10.84
N ASP A 23 18.01 12.50 -11.34
CA ASP A 23 16.60 12.12 -11.16
C ASP A 23 16.29 10.78 -11.83
N ALA A 24 16.78 10.52 -13.02
CA ALA A 24 16.56 9.25 -13.73
C ALA A 24 17.31 8.09 -13.04
N SER A 25 18.53 8.33 -12.58
CA SER A 25 19.32 7.35 -11.81
C SER A 25 18.63 7.00 -10.51
N LYS A 26 18.20 8.01 -9.77
CA LYS A 26 17.49 7.86 -8.51
C LYS A 26 16.18 7.08 -8.66
N MET A 27 15.40 7.39 -9.71
CA MET A 27 14.17 6.69 -10.02
C MET A 27 14.41 5.22 -10.36
N ALA A 28 15.46 4.90 -11.12
CA ALA A 28 15.84 3.53 -11.41
C ALA A 28 16.18 2.74 -10.13
N LYS A 29 16.87 3.35 -9.17
CA LYS A 29 17.16 2.77 -7.86
C LYS A 29 15.88 2.51 -7.05
N VAL A 30 14.92 3.43 -7.08
CA VAL A 30 13.61 3.24 -6.42
C VAL A 30 12.89 2.01 -7.00
N HIS A 31 12.82 1.89 -8.32
CA HIS A 31 12.20 0.72 -8.96
C HIS A 31 12.94 -0.58 -8.65
N GLU A 32 14.28 -0.54 -8.61
CA GLU A 32 15.06 -1.70 -8.19
C GLU A 32 14.77 -2.11 -6.75
N PHE A 33 14.71 -1.16 -5.84
CA PHE A 33 14.31 -1.38 -4.45
C PHE A 33 12.91 -1.99 -4.36
N PHE A 34 11.91 -1.44 -5.06
CA PHE A 34 10.55 -1.97 -5.07
C PHE A 34 10.50 -3.43 -5.51
N ARG A 35 11.25 -3.78 -6.56
CA ARG A 35 11.34 -5.15 -7.06
C ARG A 35 11.99 -6.09 -6.04
N LEU A 36 13.07 -5.67 -5.40
CA LEU A 36 13.78 -6.48 -4.40
C LEU A 36 12.95 -6.68 -3.12
N ALA A 37 12.26 -5.65 -2.67
CA ALA A 37 11.38 -5.68 -1.51
C ALA A 37 10.01 -6.33 -1.81
N LYS A 38 9.72 -6.68 -3.08
CA LYS A 38 8.45 -7.25 -3.55
C LYS A 38 7.23 -6.42 -3.12
N LEU A 39 7.33 -5.09 -3.24
CA LEU A 39 6.26 -4.18 -2.83
C LEU A 39 4.97 -4.37 -3.61
N ASP A 40 5.05 -4.78 -4.87
CA ASP A 40 3.91 -5.19 -5.71
C ASP A 40 3.11 -6.31 -5.07
N GLN A 41 3.80 -7.36 -4.60
CA GLN A 41 3.16 -8.51 -3.94
C GLN A 41 2.54 -8.12 -2.59
N LEU A 42 3.26 -7.33 -1.78
CA LEU A 42 2.76 -6.84 -0.49
C LEU A 42 1.51 -5.96 -0.67
N SER A 43 1.53 -5.05 -1.64
CA SER A 43 0.39 -4.19 -1.98
C SER A 43 -0.82 -5.02 -2.45
N THR A 44 -0.59 -6.01 -3.32
CA THR A 44 -1.65 -6.90 -3.82
C THR A 44 -2.26 -7.72 -2.68
N GLN A 45 -1.44 -8.31 -1.80
CA GLN A 45 -1.91 -9.08 -0.65
C GLN A 45 -2.73 -8.22 0.32
N ALA A 46 -2.28 -6.99 0.61
CA ALA A 46 -3.02 -6.06 1.46
C ALA A 46 -4.39 -5.72 0.84
N MET A 47 -4.44 -5.48 -0.47
CA MET A 47 -5.68 -5.20 -1.18
C MET A 47 -6.63 -6.40 -1.18
N ASP A 48 -6.12 -7.61 -1.43
CA ASP A 48 -6.92 -8.84 -1.40
C ASP A 48 -7.51 -9.10 -0.01
N GLN A 49 -6.77 -8.78 1.06
CA GLN A 49 -7.27 -8.90 2.43
C GLN A 49 -8.43 -7.92 2.69
N VAL A 50 -8.30 -6.66 2.27
CA VAL A 50 -9.37 -5.65 2.38
C VAL A 50 -10.60 -6.08 1.59
N MET A 51 -10.42 -6.55 0.34
CA MET A 51 -11.52 -7.03 -0.51
C MET A 51 -12.23 -8.24 0.08
N THR A 52 -11.48 -9.17 0.67
CA THR A 52 -12.05 -10.35 1.35
C THR A 52 -12.90 -9.92 2.56
N GLN A 53 -12.41 -8.97 3.35
CA GLN A 53 -13.13 -8.47 4.51
C GLN A 53 -14.40 -7.71 4.11
N MET A 54 -14.35 -6.90 3.05
CA MET A 54 -15.54 -6.22 2.51
C MET A 54 -16.57 -7.21 1.99
N ASN A 55 -16.16 -8.23 1.24
CA ASN A 55 -17.06 -9.24 0.71
C ASN A 55 -17.71 -10.07 1.82
N SER A 56 -16.97 -10.48 2.86
CA SER A 56 -17.54 -11.23 3.99
C SER A 56 -18.56 -10.41 4.77
N GLY A 57 -18.34 -9.10 4.96
CA GLY A 57 -19.31 -8.19 5.58
C GLY A 57 -20.58 -8.02 4.75
N ALA A 58 -20.46 -7.84 3.44
CA ALA A 58 -21.59 -7.75 2.52
C ALA A 58 -22.40 -9.06 2.47
N MET A 59 -21.72 -10.20 2.45
CA MET A 59 -22.37 -11.52 2.50
C MET A 59 -23.13 -11.75 3.80
N GLN A 60 -22.62 -11.32 4.96
CA GLN A 60 -23.33 -11.43 6.22
C GLN A 60 -24.61 -10.57 6.28
N GLN A 61 -24.58 -9.39 5.67
CA GLN A 61 -25.77 -8.53 5.57
C GLN A 61 -26.85 -9.11 4.64
N ILE A 62 -26.45 -9.78 3.57
CA ILE A 62 -27.38 -10.35 2.58
C ILE A 62 -27.85 -11.74 3.02
N ALA A 63 -27.03 -12.51 3.76
CA ALA A 63 -27.28 -13.89 4.19
C ALA A 63 -28.34 -14.07 5.30
N GLY A 64 -29.07 -13.01 5.67
CA GLY A 64 -30.29 -13.14 6.45
C GLY A 64 -31.40 -13.95 5.75
N GLY A 65 -31.21 -14.29 4.44
CA GLY A 65 -32.02 -15.19 3.64
C GLY A 65 -31.17 -16.28 2.95
N LYS A 66 -31.78 -17.40 2.58
CA LYS A 66 -31.14 -18.39 1.71
C LYS A 66 -30.91 -17.76 0.33
N LEU A 67 -29.65 -17.54 -0.04
CA LEU A 67 -29.26 -17.12 -1.39
C LEU A 67 -29.66 -18.18 -2.40
N THR A 68 -30.30 -17.78 -3.50
CA THR A 68 -30.50 -18.64 -4.66
C THR A 68 -29.21 -18.75 -5.49
N GLU A 69 -29.13 -19.73 -6.39
CA GLU A 69 -28.00 -19.82 -7.34
C GLU A 69 -27.85 -18.54 -8.18
N ASP A 70 -28.96 -17.93 -8.57
CA ASP A 70 -28.97 -16.67 -9.32
C ASP A 70 -28.42 -15.50 -8.48
N ASP A 71 -28.76 -15.45 -7.21
CA ASP A 71 -28.24 -14.42 -6.30
C ASP A 71 -26.73 -14.58 -6.11
N GLN A 72 -26.24 -15.81 -5.97
CA GLN A 72 -24.82 -16.11 -5.85
C GLN A 72 -24.07 -15.67 -7.11
N LYS A 73 -24.59 -16.00 -8.29
CA LYS A 73 -24.00 -15.60 -9.58
C LYS A 73 -23.91 -14.08 -9.73
N ARG A 74 -24.98 -13.36 -9.37
CA ARG A 74 -24.99 -11.88 -9.40
C ARG A 74 -23.98 -11.27 -8.44
N LEU A 75 -23.82 -11.86 -7.24
CA LEU A 75 -22.82 -11.42 -6.27
C LEU A 75 -21.40 -11.64 -6.77
N ASP A 76 -21.13 -12.78 -7.41
CA ASP A 76 -19.83 -13.10 -7.98
C ASP A 76 -19.50 -12.15 -9.16
N GLU A 77 -20.47 -11.86 -10.03
CA GLU A 77 -20.31 -10.86 -11.09
C GLU A 77 -20.06 -9.46 -10.55
N PHE A 78 -20.81 -9.05 -9.54
CA PHE A 78 -20.64 -7.75 -8.88
C PHE A 78 -19.26 -7.66 -8.22
N SER A 79 -18.87 -8.66 -7.43
CA SER A 79 -17.57 -8.74 -6.79
C SER A 79 -16.43 -8.68 -7.81
N GLY A 80 -16.59 -9.36 -8.95
CA GLY A 80 -15.65 -9.29 -10.06
C GLY A 80 -15.55 -7.90 -10.70
N LYS A 81 -16.67 -7.17 -10.83
CA LYS A 81 -16.67 -5.79 -11.33
C LYS A 81 -15.97 -4.83 -10.35
N ILE A 82 -16.29 -4.95 -9.06
CA ILE A 82 -15.63 -4.15 -8.00
C ILE A 82 -14.13 -4.43 -7.99
N ARG A 83 -13.70 -5.69 -8.02
CA ARG A 83 -12.28 -6.05 -8.05
C ARG A 83 -11.56 -5.41 -9.25
N ARG A 84 -12.15 -5.46 -10.45
CA ARG A 84 -11.56 -4.81 -11.63
C ARG A 84 -11.48 -3.28 -11.48
N LEU A 85 -12.50 -2.65 -10.92
CA LEU A 85 -12.51 -1.21 -10.66
C LEU A 85 -11.40 -0.83 -9.68
N VAL A 86 -11.31 -1.54 -8.55
CA VAL A 86 -10.30 -1.31 -7.51
C VAL A 86 -8.89 -1.53 -8.06
N ASN A 87 -8.64 -2.64 -8.77
CA ASN A 87 -7.33 -2.91 -9.34
C ASN A 87 -6.90 -1.85 -10.36
N ARG A 88 -7.83 -1.34 -11.17
CA ARG A 88 -7.53 -0.28 -12.13
C ARG A 88 -7.18 1.05 -11.48
N THR A 89 -7.78 1.34 -10.31
CA THR A 89 -7.65 2.67 -9.65
C THR A 89 -6.61 2.64 -8.53
N MET A 90 -6.52 1.53 -7.79
CA MET A 90 -5.72 1.38 -6.58
C MET A 90 -4.76 0.18 -6.66
N GLY A 91 -4.72 -0.54 -7.77
CA GLY A 91 -3.75 -1.61 -7.98
C GLY A 91 -2.33 -1.06 -8.11
N TRP A 92 -1.34 -1.93 -7.89
CA TRP A 92 0.08 -1.54 -7.92
C TRP A 92 0.46 -0.70 -9.13
N GLN A 93 0.07 -1.13 -10.33
CA GLN A 93 0.39 -0.42 -11.59
C GLN A 93 -0.13 1.03 -11.63
N ALA A 94 -1.27 1.31 -10.96
CA ALA A 94 -1.82 2.66 -10.89
C ALA A 94 -1.12 3.52 -9.81
N LEU A 95 -0.66 2.91 -8.73
CA LEU A 95 -0.07 3.61 -7.58
C LEU A 95 1.45 3.68 -7.65
N GLU A 96 2.11 2.75 -8.32
CA GLU A 96 3.58 2.66 -8.39
C GLU A 96 4.26 3.98 -8.78
N PRO A 97 3.80 4.73 -9.81
CA PRO A 97 4.45 6.00 -10.17
C PRO A 97 4.41 7.05 -9.05
N GLN A 98 3.32 7.05 -8.26
CA GLN A 98 3.18 7.97 -7.12
C GLN A 98 4.07 7.54 -5.95
N TYR A 99 4.13 6.24 -5.67
CA TYR A 99 5.07 5.70 -4.69
C TYR A 99 6.52 5.92 -5.11
N ALA A 100 6.85 5.69 -6.37
CA ALA A 100 8.20 5.93 -6.87
C ALA A 100 8.65 7.38 -6.66
N LYS A 101 7.78 8.34 -6.95
CA LYS A 101 8.05 9.75 -6.66
C LYS A 101 8.20 9.99 -5.15
N LEU A 102 7.29 9.47 -4.33
CA LEU A 102 7.35 9.61 -2.87
C LEU A 102 8.68 9.10 -2.30
N TYR A 103 9.13 7.93 -2.74
CA TYR A 103 10.39 7.34 -2.30
C TYR A 103 11.61 8.11 -2.83
N ALA A 104 11.56 8.57 -4.07
CA ALA A 104 12.61 9.42 -4.62
C ALA A 104 12.75 10.75 -3.86
N ASP A 105 11.64 11.33 -3.40
CA ASP A 105 11.66 12.55 -2.60
C ASP A 105 12.13 12.28 -1.15
N ALA A 106 11.82 11.11 -0.60
CA ALA A 106 12.10 10.77 0.81
C ALA A 106 13.53 10.29 1.06
N TYR A 107 14.17 9.60 0.11
CA TYR A 107 15.47 9.00 0.28
C TYR A 107 16.54 9.69 -0.58
N THR A 108 17.77 9.75 -0.08
CA THR A 108 18.95 10.10 -0.90
C THR A 108 19.35 8.91 -1.78
N GLU A 109 20.14 9.15 -2.82
CA GLU A 109 20.70 8.05 -3.65
C GLU A 109 21.51 7.05 -2.83
N GLN A 110 22.33 7.54 -1.91
CA GLN A 110 23.13 6.67 -1.03
C GLN A 110 22.24 5.79 -0.16
N GLN A 111 21.16 6.33 0.39
CA GLN A 111 20.21 5.53 1.20
C GLN A 111 19.51 4.47 0.35
N LEU A 112 19.19 4.77 -0.91
CA LEU A 112 18.63 3.77 -1.84
C LEU A 112 19.67 2.68 -2.17
N ASP A 113 20.94 3.03 -2.37
CA ASP A 113 22.00 2.06 -2.58
C ASP A 113 22.16 1.14 -1.36
N ASP A 114 22.12 1.69 -0.15
CA ASP A 114 22.20 0.92 1.10
C ASP A 114 21.00 -0.02 1.26
N LEU A 115 19.77 0.45 0.97
CA LEU A 115 18.56 -0.38 0.95
C LEU A 115 18.68 -1.51 -0.09
N ILE A 116 19.11 -1.20 -1.31
CA ILE A 116 19.30 -2.19 -2.36
C ILE A 116 20.32 -3.24 -1.93
N ALA A 117 21.46 -2.81 -1.36
CA ALA A 117 22.48 -3.71 -0.86
C ALA A 117 21.93 -4.62 0.26
N PHE A 118 21.16 -4.07 1.20
CA PHE A 118 20.50 -4.84 2.25
C PHE A 118 19.54 -5.89 1.66
N TYR A 119 18.65 -5.49 0.76
CA TYR A 119 17.68 -6.42 0.17
C TYR A 119 18.29 -7.45 -0.76
N LYS A 120 19.49 -7.21 -1.28
CA LYS A 120 20.31 -8.22 -2.01
C LYS A 120 21.06 -9.17 -1.09
N SER A 121 21.24 -8.81 0.19
CA SER A 121 21.96 -9.66 1.15
C SER A 121 21.17 -10.93 1.50
N PRO A 122 21.83 -12.01 1.98
CA PRO A 122 21.14 -13.21 2.45
C PRO A 122 20.09 -12.92 3.51
N THR A 123 20.37 -12.03 4.45
CA THR A 123 19.41 -11.64 5.52
C THR A 123 18.22 -10.88 4.95
N GLY A 124 18.45 -9.95 4.03
CA GLY A 124 17.37 -9.22 3.33
C GLY A 124 16.46 -10.14 2.54
N GLN A 125 17.02 -11.13 1.84
CA GLN A 125 16.21 -12.12 1.10
C GLN A 125 15.36 -12.98 2.04
N VAL A 126 15.90 -13.43 3.17
CA VAL A 126 15.14 -14.17 4.21
C VAL A 126 14.03 -13.29 4.79
N MET A 127 14.30 -12.01 5.01
CA MET A 127 13.27 -11.07 5.49
C MET A 127 12.11 -10.95 4.50
N VAL A 128 12.41 -10.74 3.21
CA VAL A 128 11.39 -10.66 2.15
C VAL A 128 10.56 -11.93 2.07
N GLU A 129 11.20 -13.10 2.13
CA GLU A 129 10.53 -14.39 2.07
C GLU A 129 9.59 -14.62 3.26
N LYS A 130 10.03 -14.25 4.47
CA LYS A 130 9.29 -14.54 5.70
C LYS A 130 8.22 -13.48 6.04
N THR A 131 8.35 -12.26 5.53
CA THR A 131 7.42 -11.15 5.84
C THR A 131 5.95 -11.51 5.60
N PRO A 132 5.53 -12.12 4.46
CA PRO A 132 4.13 -12.44 4.23
C PRO A 132 3.57 -13.43 5.26
N MET A 133 4.36 -14.44 5.63
CA MET A 133 3.96 -15.41 6.66
C MET A 133 3.82 -14.72 8.02
N LEU A 134 4.80 -13.91 8.41
CA LEU A 134 4.77 -13.19 9.68
C LEU A 134 3.58 -12.22 9.77
N MET A 135 3.24 -11.53 8.69
CA MET A 135 2.06 -10.66 8.63
C MET A 135 0.76 -11.47 8.80
N LYS A 136 0.65 -12.61 8.12
CA LYS A 136 -0.51 -13.50 8.24
C LYS A 136 -0.68 -14.01 9.67
N GLU A 137 0.38 -14.54 10.28
CA GLU A 137 0.34 -15.06 11.67
C GLU A 137 0.06 -13.94 12.67
N SER A 138 0.65 -12.75 12.48
CA SER A 138 0.37 -11.58 13.33
C SER A 138 -1.11 -11.18 13.25
N SER A 139 -1.69 -11.20 12.06
CA SER A 139 -3.12 -10.91 11.86
C SER A 139 -4.00 -11.96 12.55
N ALA A 140 -3.64 -13.24 12.48
CA ALA A 140 -4.37 -14.31 13.16
C ALA A 140 -4.32 -14.15 14.69
N ILE A 141 -3.15 -13.81 15.25
CA ILE A 141 -2.99 -13.50 16.67
C ILE A 141 -3.88 -12.33 17.09
N ALA A 142 -3.88 -11.25 16.29
CA ALA A 142 -4.73 -10.08 16.56
C ALA A 142 -6.22 -10.42 16.53
N GLN A 143 -6.67 -11.21 15.54
CA GLN A 143 -8.05 -11.68 15.45
C GLN A 143 -8.44 -12.53 16.64
N GLN A 144 -7.59 -13.47 17.05
CA GLN A 144 -7.83 -14.31 18.22
C GLN A 144 -7.98 -13.46 19.51
N LYS A 145 -7.12 -12.45 19.67
CA LYS A 145 -7.23 -11.52 20.80
C LYS A 145 -8.50 -10.67 20.75
N MET A 146 -8.92 -10.25 19.56
CA MET A 146 -10.16 -9.50 19.40
C MET A 146 -11.38 -10.29 19.85
N VAL A 147 -11.44 -11.59 19.53
CA VAL A 147 -12.54 -12.49 19.98
C VAL A 147 -12.63 -12.53 21.50
N THR A 148 -11.50 -12.51 22.22
CA THR A 148 -11.50 -12.51 23.70
C THR A 148 -12.03 -11.21 24.31
N LEU A 149 -12.02 -10.09 23.56
CA LEU A 149 -12.54 -8.79 23.99
C LEU A 149 -14.06 -8.63 23.79
N ILE A 150 -14.67 -9.47 22.94
CA ILE A 150 -16.12 -9.34 22.64
C ILE A 150 -16.99 -9.35 23.88
N PRO A 151 -16.84 -10.27 24.86
CA PRO A 151 -17.66 -10.30 26.07
C PRO A 151 -17.52 -9.02 26.91
N GLU A 152 -16.30 -8.50 27.07
CA GLU A 152 -16.05 -7.26 27.81
C GLU A 152 -16.68 -6.07 27.11
N PHE A 153 -16.52 -5.99 25.78
CA PHE A 153 -17.15 -4.95 24.97
C PHE A 153 -18.68 -4.99 25.06
N GLN A 154 -19.29 -6.20 25.04
CA GLN A 154 -20.73 -6.35 25.23
C GLN A 154 -21.20 -5.90 26.62
N ASN A 155 -20.40 -6.17 27.67
CA ASN A 155 -20.71 -5.69 29.01
C ASN A 155 -20.65 -4.16 29.12
N LEU A 156 -19.61 -3.54 28.54
CA LEU A 156 -19.50 -2.08 28.45
C LEU A 156 -20.68 -1.47 27.67
N LEU A 157 -21.07 -2.08 26.55
CA LEU A 157 -22.25 -1.61 25.81
C LEU A 157 -23.53 -1.66 26.66
N LYS A 158 -23.74 -2.70 27.47
CA LYS A 158 -24.89 -2.78 28.36
C LYS A 158 -24.86 -1.70 29.44
N GLU A 159 -23.67 -1.44 30.01
CA GLU A 159 -23.49 -0.44 31.07
C GLU A 159 -23.74 1.00 30.56
N TYR A 160 -23.25 1.31 29.34
CA TYR A 160 -23.32 2.67 28.77
C TYR A 160 -24.48 2.88 27.79
N SER A 161 -25.27 1.83 27.49
CA SER A 161 -26.46 2.01 26.65
C SER A 161 -27.54 2.78 27.41
N PRO A 162 -28.10 3.86 26.83
CA PRO A 162 -29.20 4.54 27.46
C PRO A 162 -30.40 3.59 27.63
N PRO A 163 -31.17 3.67 28.74
CA PRO A 163 -32.33 2.84 28.94
C PRO A 163 -33.27 2.94 27.73
N SER A 164 -33.70 1.81 27.22
CA SER A 164 -34.60 1.73 26.06
C SER A 164 -35.82 2.65 26.31
N ARG A 165 -35.91 3.73 25.55
CA ARG A 165 -37.13 4.54 25.55
C ARG A 165 -38.23 3.66 24.95
N THR A 166 -39.02 3.01 25.80
CA THR A 166 -40.28 2.42 25.42
C THR A 166 -41.14 3.53 24.79
N ARG A 167 -41.30 3.46 23.47
CA ARG A 167 -42.21 4.35 22.76
C ARG A 167 -43.62 4.03 23.26
N PRO A 168 -44.40 4.98 23.85
CA PRO A 168 -45.75 4.71 24.20
C PRO A 168 -46.51 4.29 22.95
N GLN A 169 -47.13 3.13 22.97
CA GLN A 169 -48.09 2.74 21.94
C GLN A 169 -49.30 3.66 22.10
N GLN A 170 -49.57 4.50 21.08
CA GLN A 170 -50.84 5.18 20.84
C GLN A 170 -51.64 4.38 19.84
#